data_e7e69b65bcda05c67f0c27865dd08ba5
#
_entry.id   e7e69b65bcda05c67f0c27865dd08ba5
#
_cell.length_a   1.000
_cell.length_b   1.000
_cell.length_c   1.000
_cell.angle_alpha   90.00
_cell.angle_beta   90.00
_cell.angle_gamma   90.00
#
_symmetry.space_group_name_H-M   'P 1'
#
loop_
_entity.id
_entity.type
_entity.pdbx_description
1 polymer ?
#
loop_
_entity_poly.entity_id
_entity_poly.type
_entity_poly.pdbx_seq_one_letter_code
_entity_poly.pdbx_strand_id
1 'polypeptide(L)'
;ANGIRVSIIDGKADQILTVAGISTVGMGVTQSVGNRVVAGAAGTSLLDGYLKGIVTGIPETGKAEVKVLSHVSAAGTVTQVDYQANGVYCFKASEIITPSAAGSNVGTGSTQVVSSQVDWFEQQEIVLTTKDGNGNPIKLEWDSLADAPGTSSYAQARGGRFDELHVIVIDDKGTITGNAGTILEKHLNLSKATDAEYSVGSTAYWRKYLANISQYIYGGSAPAGITTTGFDSATATAIGTLNGDNGWDQPADSADKGFGVIGVFTSSLTGGKNYGGKTDYTTTGALDSGVDDILGGLEIFSNTEEVEVDFIMMGAAHHTKELSQAIAEKCIAVAEARKDAVAFISPFRQAFLNDGTAGTVTVNNIDTMTNKVVEFFAPITSTTYGVFDSGYKYMFDRFNNTFRYVPLNGDIAGCCARTDLEQFPWFSPAGTARGTILN
;
A
#
# COMPACT_ATOMS: atom_id res chain seq x y z
N ALA A 1 -3.33 -9.70 6.97
CA ALA A 1 -3.00 -8.27 7.22
C ALA A 1 -2.92 -7.93 8.71
N ASN A 2 -3.64 -8.62 9.59
CA ASN A 2 -3.56 -8.38 11.03
C ASN A 2 -2.18 -8.77 11.57
N GLY A 3 -1.51 -7.86 12.26
CA GLY A 3 -0.18 -8.09 12.80
C GLY A 3 0.97 -7.56 11.95
N ILE A 4 0.67 -6.99 10.79
CA ILE A 4 1.63 -6.27 9.97
C ILE A 4 1.61 -4.79 10.33
N ARG A 5 2.80 -4.20 10.45
CA ARG A 5 3.00 -2.76 10.57
C ARG A 5 3.71 -2.24 9.34
N VAL A 6 3.24 -1.13 8.82
CA VAL A 6 3.88 -0.43 7.71
C VAL A 6 4.41 0.88 8.22
N SER A 7 5.65 1.18 7.93
CA SER A 7 6.26 2.48 8.19
C SER A 7 6.76 3.08 6.90
N ILE A 8 6.45 4.36 6.73
CA ILE A 8 6.86 5.17 5.58
C ILE A 8 7.67 6.33 6.14
N ILE A 9 8.77 6.67 5.48
CA ILE A 9 9.53 7.88 5.75
C ILE A 9 9.86 8.61 4.46
N ASP A 10 9.78 9.92 4.50
CA ASP A 10 10.24 10.79 3.42
C ASP A 10 11.18 11.89 3.94
N GLY A 11 11.77 12.62 3.03
CA GLY A 11 12.73 13.67 3.34
C GLY A 11 12.09 14.95 3.90
N LYS A 12 11.23 14.88 4.91
CA LYS A 12 10.53 16.03 5.49
C LYS A 12 11.48 17.09 6.03
N ALA A 13 12.51 16.70 6.74
CA ALA A 13 13.51 17.61 7.31
C ALA A 13 14.91 17.02 7.19
N ASP A 14 15.91 17.85 7.41
CA ASP A 14 17.32 17.47 7.48
C ASP A 14 17.86 17.62 8.90
N GLN A 15 17.40 18.65 9.63
CA GLN A 15 17.89 18.96 10.96
C GLN A 15 16.73 19.28 11.92
N ILE A 16 16.96 19.00 13.19
CA ILE A 16 16.18 19.57 14.29
C ILE A 16 17.03 20.63 14.97
N LEU A 17 16.60 21.88 14.86
CA LEU A 17 17.26 23.00 15.48
C LEU A 17 16.59 23.32 16.83
N THR A 18 17.38 23.44 17.90
CA THR A 18 16.91 23.98 19.17
C THR A 18 17.12 25.49 19.14
N VAL A 19 16.02 26.24 19.22
CA VAL A 19 16.02 27.71 19.07
C VAL A 19 15.07 28.33 20.07
N ALA A 20 15.53 29.31 20.85
CA ALA A 20 14.69 30.03 21.74
C ALA A 20 13.60 30.81 20.98
N GLY A 21 12.37 30.86 21.52
CA GLY A 21 11.27 31.64 20.93
C GLY A 21 10.44 30.91 19.86
N ILE A 22 10.75 29.66 19.51
CA ILE A 22 9.87 28.81 18.68
C ILE A 22 8.81 28.15 19.56
N SER A 23 7.56 28.23 19.17
CA SER A 23 6.43 27.68 19.93
C SER A 23 5.49 26.86 19.04
N THR A 24 4.91 25.81 19.61
CA THR A 24 3.88 24.98 18.96
C THR A 24 2.52 25.71 18.91
N VAL A 25 2.32 26.70 19.75
CA VAL A 25 1.06 27.45 19.87
C VAL A 25 1.26 28.84 19.31
N GLY A 26 0.68 29.10 18.17
CA GLY A 26 0.56 30.43 17.56
C GLY A 26 1.76 31.31 17.77
N MET A 27 2.55 31.43 16.79
CA MET A 27 3.80 32.12 16.82
C MET A 27 3.65 33.56 17.25
N GLY A 28 3.98 33.78 18.51
CA GLY A 28 4.55 35.07 18.77
C GLY A 28 5.84 35.14 17.97
N VAL A 29 5.68 35.65 16.81
CA VAL A 29 6.68 36.34 16.06
C VAL A 29 7.49 35.53 15.11
N THR A 30 7.83 34.25 15.00
CA THR A 30 8.83 34.12 13.96
C THR A 30 9.01 32.85 13.19
N GLN A 31 8.64 31.72 13.69
CA GLN A 31 8.90 30.48 12.92
C GLN A 31 7.65 29.59 12.88
N SER A 32 6.85 29.63 11.84
CA SER A 32 5.81 28.63 11.58
C SER A 32 6.23 27.67 10.50
N VAL A 33 5.56 26.51 10.48
CA VAL A 33 5.71 25.60 9.35
C VAL A 33 5.49 26.37 8.06
N GLY A 34 6.39 26.22 7.10
CA GLY A 34 6.42 26.98 5.86
C GLY A 34 7.27 28.27 5.92
N ASN A 35 7.65 28.74 7.08
CA ASN A 35 8.59 29.87 7.17
C ASN A 35 10.00 29.43 6.77
N ARG A 36 10.67 30.36 6.11
CA ARG A 36 12.06 30.19 5.71
C ARG A 36 12.98 30.75 6.76
N VAL A 37 14.11 30.12 6.90
CA VAL A 37 15.19 30.56 7.79
C VAL A 37 16.46 30.76 6.98
N VAL A 38 17.20 31.78 7.33
CA VAL A 38 18.49 32.13 6.71
C VAL A 38 19.54 32.13 7.80
N ALA A 39 20.65 31.48 7.57
CA ALA A 39 21.80 31.55 8.47
C ALA A 39 22.42 32.96 8.44
N GLY A 40 22.74 33.48 9.59
CA GLY A 40 23.29 34.82 9.76
C GLY A 40 22.26 35.86 10.19
N ALA A 41 22.75 36.99 10.72
CA ALA A 41 21.91 38.14 11.02
C ALA A 41 21.53 38.87 9.72
N ALA A 42 20.43 39.65 9.77
CA ALA A 42 20.03 40.44 8.62
C ALA A 42 21.18 41.33 8.12
N GLY A 43 21.56 41.15 6.88
CA GLY A 43 22.66 41.90 6.25
C GLY A 43 24.07 41.43 6.54
N THR A 44 24.27 40.35 7.34
CA THR A 44 25.59 39.76 7.56
C THR A 44 25.81 38.57 6.61
N SER A 45 26.87 38.59 5.83
CA SER A 45 27.27 37.41 5.05
C SER A 45 28.17 36.53 5.90
N LEU A 46 27.90 35.24 5.88
CA LEU A 46 28.89 34.23 6.27
C LEU A 46 30.03 34.21 5.21
N LEU A 47 31.12 33.55 5.53
CA LEU A 47 32.30 33.52 4.64
C LEU A 47 31.96 33.16 3.18
N ASP A 48 30.91 32.37 2.95
CA ASP A 48 30.43 31.95 1.64
C ASP A 48 28.95 32.32 1.39
N GLY A 49 28.40 33.29 2.15
CA GLY A 49 27.00 33.70 2.03
C GLY A 49 26.08 33.01 3.04
N TYR A 50 24.78 32.85 2.71
CA TYR A 50 23.75 32.37 3.60
C TYR A 50 23.25 30.99 3.22
N LEU A 51 23.00 30.14 4.21
CA LEU A 51 22.21 28.94 4.03
C LEU A 51 20.71 29.26 4.22
N LYS A 52 19.89 28.82 3.28
CA LYS A 52 18.43 28.93 3.34
C LYS A 52 17.81 27.58 3.63
N GLY A 53 16.86 27.57 4.54
CA GLY A 53 16.04 26.41 4.85
C GLY A 53 14.56 26.77 4.99
N ILE A 54 13.73 25.77 5.14
CA ILE A 54 12.32 25.92 5.44
C ILE A 54 11.97 25.12 6.70
N VAL A 55 11.16 25.69 7.58
CA VAL A 55 10.64 24.99 8.75
C VAL A 55 9.50 24.07 8.29
N THR A 56 9.67 22.79 8.45
CA THR A 56 8.71 21.77 8.01
C THR A 56 7.89 21.19 9.17
N GLY A 57 8.32 21.44 10.40
CA GLY A 57 7.62 21.04 11.60
C GLY A 57 8.15 21.72 12.86
N ILE A 58 7.34 21.72 13.90
CA ILE A 58 7.69 22.15 15.25
C ILE A 58 7.29 21.01 16.20
N PRO A 59 8.17 20.02 16.41
CA PRO A 59 7.83 18.85 17.20
C PRO A 59 7.54 19.19 18.67
N GLU A 60 8.23 20.18 19.19
CA GLU A 60 7.99 20.71 20.53
C GLU A 60 8.43 22.19 20.64
N THR A 61 8.00 22.84 21.69
CA THR A 61 8.41 24.25 21.96
C THR A 61 9.94 24.35 22.06
N GLY A 62 10.51 25.25 21.28
CA GLY A 62 11.96 25.45 21.22
C GLY A 62 12.68 24.57 20.20
N LYS A 63 11.98 23.70 19.47
CA LYS A 63 12.58 22.89 18.42
C LYS A 63 11.88 23.09 17.08
N ALA A 64 12.66 23.21 16.02
CA ALA A 64 12.19 23.30 14.63
C ALA A 64 12.81 22.22 13.77
N GLU A 65 11.98 21.49 13.03
CA GLU A 65 12.41 20.64 11.93
C GLU A 65 12.66 21.53 10.72
N VAL A 66 13.86 21.49 10.16
CA VAL A 66 14.27 22.36 9.06
C VAL A 66 14.82 21.53 7.91
N LYS A 67 14.33 21.83 6.70
CA LYS A 67 14.85 21.31 5.43
C LYS A 67 15.77 22.33 4.81
N VAL A 68 16.99 21.96 4.45
CA VAL A 68 17.96 22.79 3.74
C VAL A 68 17.55 22.87 2.26
N LEU A 69 17.54 24.07 1.71
CA LEU A 69 17.09 24.29 0.34
C LEU A 69 18.18 24.81 -0.58
N SER A 70 18.89 25.86 -0.15
CA SER A 70 19.84 26.55 -1.03
C SER A 70 20.90 27.30 -0.23
N HIS A 71 21.99 27.59 -0.90
CA HIS A 71 23.05 28.48 -0.47
C HIS A 71 23.01 29.76 -1.29
N VAL A 72 23.13 30.91 -0.62
CA VAL A 72 23.23 32.21 -1.28
C VAL A 72 24.65 32.71 -1.13
N SER A 73 25.36 32.88 -2.22
CA SER A 73 26.73 33.40 -2.23
C SER A 73 26.78 34.85 -1.73
N ALA A 74 27.98 35.33 -1.37
CA ALA A 74 28.20 36.74 -1.01
C ALA A 74 27.78 37.72 -2.13
N ALA A 75 27.80 37.27 -3.39
CA ALA A 75 27.34 38.04 -4.55
C ALA A 75 25.80 37.97 -4.74
N GLY A 76 25.07 37.29 -3.88
CA GLY A 76 23.63 37.13 -3.98
C GLY A 76 23.15 36.01 -4.91
N THR A 77 24.06 35.21 -5.47
CA THR A 77 23.69 34.09 -6.33
C THR A 77 23.14 32.94 -5.51
N VAL A 78 21.93 32.47 -5.83
CA VAL A 78 21.24 31.36 -5.16
C VAL A 78 21.58 30.07 -5.90
N THR A 79 22.08 29.10 -5.16
CA THR A 79 22.36 27.73 -5.65
C THR A 79 21.62 26.71 -4.83
N GLN A 80 20.91 25.79 -5.47
CA GLN A 80 20.31 24.65 -4.78
C GLN A 80 21.43 23.78 -4.20
N VAL A 81 21.25 23.36 -2.97
CA VAL A 81 22.21 22.50 -2.26
C VAL A 81 21.45 21.43 -1.48
N ASP A 82 22.09 20.30 -1.34
CA ASP A 82 21.61 19.24 -0.47
C ASP A 82 22.31 19.33 0.90
N TYR A 83 21.60 18.91 1.92
CA TYR A 83 22.10 18.85 3.28
C TYR A 83 23.37 17.99 3.37
N GLN A 84 24.30 18.44 4.16
CA GLN A 84 25.53 17.72 4.48
C GLN A 84 25.74 17.74 6.00
N ALA A 85 25.54 16.63 6.67
CA ALA A 85 25.73 16.52 8.11
C ALA A 85 27.15 16.99 8.49
N ASN A 86 27.24 17.94 9.43
CA ASN A 86 28.49 18.55 9.85
C ASN A 86 29.35 19.21 8.73
N GLY A 87 28.79 19.36 7.53
CA GLY A 87 29.42 19.97 6.37
C GLY A 87 29.19 21.48 6.28
N VAL A 88 29.33 22.01 5.05
CA VAL A 88 29.07 23.44 4.72
C VAL A 88 27.57 23.73 4.69
N TYR A 89 26.77 22.76 4.24
CA TYR A 89 25.34 22.94 4.03
C TYR A 89 24.53 22.36 5.20
N CYS A 90 24.82 22.84 6.42
CA CYS A 90 24.06 22.59 7.63
C CYS A 90 23.99 23.82 8.51
N PHE A 91 22.89 24.02 9.24
CA PHE A 91 22.80 25.03 10.28
C PHE A 91 23.60 24.54 11.51
N LYS A 92 24.39 25.42 12.13
CA LYS A 92 25.32 25.05 13.21
C LYS A 92 24.89 25.64 14.54
N ALA A 93 25.29 24.98 15.61
CA ALA A 93 25.16 25.53 16.95
C ALA A 93 25.90 26.88 17.07
N SER A 94 25.34 27.79 17.81
CA SER A 94 25.77 29.19 17.94
C SER A 94 25.59 30.07 16.73
N GLU A 95 25.03 29.52 15.66
CA GLU A 95 24.70 30.30 14.47
C GLU A 95 23.44 31.15 14.68
N ILE A 96 23.44 32.31 14.08
CA ILE A 96 22.29 33.20 14.09
C ILE A 96 21.42 32.88 12.90
N ILE A 97 20.17 32.61 13.09
CA ILE A 97 19.18 32.45 12.05
C ILE A 97 18.15 33.57 12.10
N THR A 98 17.63 33.94 10.94
CA THR A 98 16.62 35.00 10.83
C THR A 98 15.49 34.50 9.91
N PRO A 99 14.22 34.76 10.21
CA PRO A 99 13.13 34.51 9.31
C PRO A 99 13.32 35.29 8.01
N SER A 100 12.99 34.69 6.87
CA SER A 100 12.96 35.39 5.60
C SER A 100 11.59 35.25 4.95
N ALA A 101 11.15 36.31 4.28
CA ALA A 101 9.97 36.24 3.44
C ALA A 101 10.20 35.33 2.23
N ALA A 102 9.13 34.74 1.72
CA ALA A 102 9.21 34.02 0.45
C ALA A 102 9.77 34.93 -0.64
N GLY A 103 10.71 34.42 -1.43
CA GLY A 103 11.40 35.21 -2.47
C GLY A 103 12.53 36.12 -1.98
N SER A 104 12.71 36.28 -0.66
CA SER A 104 13.80 37.10 -0.12
C SER A 104 15.01 36.24 0.25
N ASN A 105 16.21 36.76 -0.07
CA ASN A 105 17.47 36.19 0.38
C ASN A 105 18.00 36.83 1.67
N VAL A 106 17.23 37.78 2.23
CA VAL A 106 17.61 38.55 3.41
C VAL A 106 16.60 38.27 4.52
N GLY A 107 17.08 37.99 5.70
CA GLY A 107 16.24 37.86 6.87
C GLY A 107 15.60 39.23 7.25
N THR A 108 14.32 39.21 7.59
CA THR A 108 13.52 40.40 7.89
C THR A 108 12.90 40.38 9.29
N GLY A 109 13.04 39.29 10.01
CA GLY A 109 12.44 39.11 11.34
C GLY A 109 13.48 39.23 12.48
N SER A 110 13.02 38.92 13.70
CA SER A 110 13.90 38.88 14.87
C SER A 110 14.90 37.73 14.74
N THR A 111 16.16 38.05 14.95
CA THR A 111 17.24 37.05 14.95
C THR A 111 17.08 36.08 16.12
N GLN A 112 17.42 34.84 15.87
CA GLN A 112 17.44 33.78 16.87
C GLN A 112 18.79 33.08 16.83
N VAL A 113 19.22 32.53 17.96
CA VAL A 113 20.46 31.76 18.05
C VAL A 113 20.11 30.28 18.14
N VAL A 114 20.74 29.47 17.26
CA VAL A 114 20.66 28.02 17.34
C VAL A 114 21.48 27.56 18.54
N SER A 115 20.83 27.06 19.59
CA SER A 115 21.53 26.54 20.77
C SER A 115 22.15 25.17 20.55
N SER A 116 21.47 24.32 19.81
CA SER A 116 21.97 22.99 19.35
C SER A 116 21.27 22.55 18.09
N GLN A 117 21.83 21.59 17.41
CA GLN A 117 21.25 20.95 16.25
C GLN A 117 21.54 19.45 16.29
N VAL A 118 20.64 18.65 15.74
CA VAL A 118 20.84 17.22 15.52
C VAL A 118 20.35 16.87 14.13
N ASP A 119 20.88 15.81 13.54
CA ASP A 119 20.37 15.25 12.31
C ASP A 119 18.94 14.74 12.51
N TRP A 120 18.03 15.13 11.61
CA TRP A 120 16.62 14.75 11.75
C TRP A 120 16.41 13.27 11.52
N PHE A 121 17.08 12.70 10.51
CA PHE A 121 16.89 11.30 10.11
C PHE A 121 17.41 10.32 11.18
N GLU A 122 18.54 10.61 11.80
CA GLU A 122 19.10 9.84 12.93
C GLU A 122 18.17 9.76 14.15
N GLN A 123 17.21 10.69 14.26
CA GLN A 123 16.25 10.70 15.36
C GLN A 123 14.95 9.94 15.04
N GLN A 124 14.84 9.38 13.83
CA GLN A 124 13.60 8.74 13.42
C GLN A 124 13.58 7.25 13.79
N GLU A 125 12.52 6.83 14.42
CA GLU A 125 12.33 5.46 14.89
C GLU A 125 10.96 4.89 14.52
N ILE A 126 10.89 3.58 14.34
CA ILE A 126 9.66 2.82 14.19
C ILE A 126 9.36 2.16 15.53
N VAL A 127 8.31 2.59 16.19
CA VAL A 127 7.88 2.03 17.47
C VAL A 127 6.88 0.90 17.23
N LEU A 128 7.20 -0.30 17.68
CA LEU A 128 6.33 -1.48 17.54
C LEU A 128 5.28 -1.54 18.65
N THR A 129 4.16 -2.22 18.39
CA THR A 129 3.16 -2.51 19.44
C THR A 129 3.64 -3.57 20.42
N THR A 130 4.52 -4.46 19.98
CA THR A 130 5.12 -5.49 20.82
C THR A 130 6.16 -4.89 21.73
N LYS A 131 6.20 -5.40 22.95
CA LYS A 131 7.11 -4.96 24.01
C LYS A 131 8.19 -6.00 24.26
N ASP A 132 9.35 -5.54 24.70
CA ASP A 132 10.44 -6.38 25.18
C ASP A 132 10.11 -7.06 26.52
N GLY A 133 11.01 -7.90 27.02
CA GLY A 133 10.86 -8.58 28.31
C GLY A 133 10.76 -7.66 29.52
N ASN A 134 11.09 -6.37 29.37
CA ASN A 134 11.04 -5.34 30.41
C ASN A 134 9.76 -4.47 30.29
N GLY A 135 8.94 -4.72 29.28
CA GLY A 135 7.70 -3.96 29.05
C GLY A 135 7.86 -2.68 28.22
N ASN A 136 9.05 -2.43 27.65
CA ASN A 136 9.29 -1.27 26.79
C ASN A 136 8.93 -1.63 25.32
N PRO A 137 8.39 -0.68 24.55
CA PRO A 137 8.17 -0.88 23.13
C PRO A 137 9.47 -1.21 22.40
N ILE A 138 9.45 -2.19 21.52
CA ILE A 138 10.56 -2.46 20.61
C ILE A 138 10.65 -1.32 19.60
N LYS A 139 11.84 -0.82 19.35
CA LYS A 139 12.12 0.27 18.43
C LYS A 139 13.09 -0.18 17.35
N LEU A 140 12.88 0.27 16.15
CA LEU A 140 13.78 0.12 15.01
C LEU A 140 14.16 1.53 14.53
N GLU A 141 15.44 1.80 14.49
CA GLU A 141 15.96 3.10 14.05
C GLU A 141 16.08 3.13 12.53
N TRP A 142 15.60 4.19 11.90
CA TRP A 142 15.59 4.31 10.45
C TRP A 142 16.99 4.37 9.85
N ASP A 143 17.94 5.03 10.51
CA ASP A 143 19.34 5.12 10.10
C ASP A 143 20.05 3.78 10.02
N SER A 144 19.61 2.81 10.83
CA SER A 144 20.08 1.42 10.75
C SER A 144 19.47 0.62 9.59
N LEU A 145 18.39 1.14 8.98
CA LEU A 145 17.62 0.43 7.96
C LEU A 145 17.90 0.92 6.54
N ALA A 146 18.16 2.22 6.37
CA ALA A 146 18.38 2.87 5.09
C ALA A 146 19.10 4.21 5.27
N ASP A 147 19.65 4.75 4.19
CA ASP A 147 20.09 6.15 4.11
C ASP A 147 18.87 7.08 4.06
N ALA A 148 19.05 8.37 4.37
CA ALA A 148 17.99 9.35 4.31
C ALA A 148 17.40 9.48 2.89
N PRO A 149 16.04 9.48 2.73
CA PRO A 149 15.44 9.67 1.42
C PRO A 149 15.70 11.09 0.89
N GLY A 150 16.09 11.19 -0.36
CA GLY A 150 16.53 12.42 -1.00
C GLY A 150 15.73 12.75 -2.26
N THR A 151 16.49 13.01 -3.33
CA THR A 151 15.95 13.31 -4.64
C THR A 151 16.40 12.24 -5.62
N SER A 152 15.46 11.60 -6.30
CA SER A 152 15.78 10.63 -7.34
C SER A 152 16.48 11.29 -8.53
N SER A 153 17.32 10.53 -9.21
CA SER A 153 17.97 11.02 -10.45
C SER A 153 16.94 11.37 -11.52
N TYR A 154 15.80 10.70 -11.52
CA TYR A 154 14.70 10.97 -12.44
C TYR A 154 14.08 12.35 -12.18
N ALA A 155 13.74 12.65 -10.94
CA ALA A 155 13.19 13.96 -10.56
C ALA A 155 14.22 15.07 -10.73
N GLN A 156 15.47 14.83 -10.33
CA GLN A 156 16.55 15.80 -10.47
C GLN A 156 16.77 16.23 -11.92
N ALA A 157 16.76 15.30 -12.88
CA ALA A 157 16.89 15.59 -14.31
C ALA A 157 15.74 16.46 -14.85
N ARG A 158 14.60 16.51 -14.18
CA ARG A 158 13.41 17.30 -14.51
C ARG A 158 13.25 18.54 -13.64
N GLY A 159 14.22 18.80 -12.77
CA GLY A 159 14.23 19.93 -11.84
C GLY A 159 13.34 19.75 -10.61
N GLY A 160 12.80 18.55 -10.39
CA GLY A 160 12.11 18.18 -9.15
C GLY A 160 13.09 17.90 -8.01
N ARG A 161 12.58 17.94 -6.76
CA ARG A 161 13.40 17.69 -5.56
C ARG A 161 12.58 16.99 -4.49
N PHE A 162 13.26 16.15 -3.71
CA PHE A 162 12.73 15.52 -2.50
C PHE A 162 11.53 14.61 -2.74
N ASP A 163 11.57 13.88 -3.84
CA ASP A 163 10.52 12.95 -4.25
C ASP A 163 10.64 11.58 -3.61
N GLU A 164 11.80 11.22 -3.06
CA GLU A 164 12.02 9.89 -2.54
C GLU A 164 11.30 9.62 -1.22
N LEU A 165 10.93 8.37 -1.06
CA LEU A 165 10.39 7.80 0.17
C LEU A 165 10.84 6.35 0.34
N HIS A 166 10.81 5.87 1.59
CA HIS A 166 11.08 4.48 1.93
C HIS A 166 9.86 3.87 2.60
N VAL A 167 9.61 2.60 2.31
CA VAL A 167 8.52 1.83 2.91
C VAL A 167 9.09 0.54 3.50
N ILE A 168 8.79 0.28 4.76
CA ILE A 168 9.18 -0.95 5.45
C ILE A 168 7.92 -1.66 5.96
N VAL A 169 7.87 -2.96 5.70
CA VAL A 169 6.79 -3.85 6.14
C VAL A 169 7.35 -4.74 7.23
N ILE A 170 6.70 -4.78 8.38
CA ILE A 170 7.20 -5.41 9.60
C ILE A 170 6.15 -6.37 10.16
N ASP A 171 6.56 -7.54 10.61
CA ASP A 171 5.76 -8.43 11.44
C ASP A 171 5.71 -7.89 12.88
N ASP A 172 4.73 -7.02 13.15
CA ASP A 172 4.61 -6.29 14.42
C ASP A 172 4.36 -7.22 15.63
N LYS A 173 3.70 -8.35 15.39
CA LYS A 173 3.29 -9.30 16.44
C LYS A 173 3.99 -10.65 16.38
N GLY A 174 4.84 -10.87 15.40
CA GLY A 174 5.47 -12.17 15.18
C GLY A 174 4.51 -13.26 14.69
N THR A 175 3.36 -12.89 14.13
CA THR A 175 2.35 -13.85 13.69
C THR A 175 2.69 -14.53 12.36
N ILE A 176 3.60 -13.97 11.61
CA ILE A 176 4.02 -14.46 10.29
C ILE A 176 5.33 -15.23 10.42
N THR A 177 6.31 -14.64 11.08
CA THR A 177 7.69 -15.18 11.17
C THR A 177 7.96 -15.91 12.48
N GLY A 178 7.11 -15.74 13.48
CA GLY A 178 7.35 -16.22 14.85
C GLY A 178 8.08 -15.21 15.75
N ASN A 179 8.68 -14.15 15.17
CA ASN A 179 9.43 -13.15 15.90
C ASN A 179 8.89 -11.75 15.60
N ALA A 180 8.42 -11.06 16.63
CA ALA A 180 7.96 -9.68 16.50
C ALA A 180 9.12 -8.75 16.12
N GLY A 181 8.83 -7.78 15.25
CA GLY A 181 9.82 -6.83 14.74
C GLY A 181 10.63 -7.32 13.54
N THR A 182 10.38 -8.54 13.06
CA THR A 182 11.03 -9.03 11.85
C THR A 182 10.58 -8.21 10.64
N ILE A 183 11.54 -7.71 9.88
CA ILE A 183 11.27 -6.99 8.64
C ILE A 183 10.90 -8.01 7.57
N LEU A 184 9.70 -7.85 7.00
CA LEU A 184 9.19 -8.68 5.92
C LEU A 184 9.65 -8.18 4.55
N GLU A 185 9.56 -6.87 4.33
CA GLU A 185 9.96 -6.22 3.09
C GLU A 185 10.60 -4.86 3.36
N LYS A 186 11.57 -4.50 2.52
CA LYS A 186 12.17 -3.17 2.43
C LYS A 186 12.01 -2.65 1.00
N HIS A 187 11.33 -1.54 0.86
CA HIS A 187 11.18 -0.84 -0.41
C HIS A 187 11.79 0.54 -0.26
N LEU A 188 12.98 0.70 -0.80
CA LEU A 188 13.80 1.90 -0.62
C LEU A 188 13.85 2.72 -1.90
N ASN A 189 14.04 4.04 -1.77
CA ASN A 189 14.22 4.98 -2.87
C ASN A 189 13.05 4.94 -3.89
N LEU A 190 11.82 4.76 -3.38
CA LEU A 190 10.63 4.90 -4.19
C LEU A 190 10.34 6.38 -4.42
N SER A 191 9.78 6.71 -5.58
CA SER A 191 9.46 8.09 -5.92
C SER A 191 7.97 8.40 -5.76
N LYS A 192 7.67 9.60 -5.29
CA LYS A 192 6.31 10.19 -5.31
C LYS A 192 5.93 10.68 -6.71
N ALA A 193 6.90 10.82 -7.63
CA ALA A 193 6.63 11.23 -9.00
C ALA A 193 5.89 10.13 -9.77
N THR A 194 4.72 10.46 -10.32
CA THR A 194 3.82 9.49 -10.98
C THR A 194 4.41 8.90 -12.27
N ASP A 195 5.36 9.59 -12.85
CA ASP A 195 6.08 9.23 -14.07
C ASP A 195 7.50 8.69 -13.81
N ALA A 196 7.89 8.50 -12.53
CA ALA A 196 9.23 8.08 -12.18
C ALA A 196 9.58 6.66 -12.65
N GLU A 197 10.79 6.52 -13.15
CA GLU A 197 11.38 5.25 -13.59
C GLU A 197 12.79 5.09 -13.03
N TYR A 198 13.18 3.87 -12.66
CA TYR A 198 14.57 3.51 -12.37
C TYR A 198 15.39 3.35 -13.66
N SER A 199 14.75 2.75 -14.66
CA SER A 199 15.23 2.60 -16.04
C SER A 199 14.02 2.54 -16.95
N VAL A 200 14.24 2.67 -18.26
CA VAL A 200 13.15 2.66 -19.25
C VAL A 200 12.27 1.40 -19.06
N GLY A 201 10.99 1.63 -18.78
CA GLY A 201 10.01 0.58 -18.54
C GLY A 201 9.97 0.00 -17.10
N SER A 202 10.86 0.46 -16.20
CA SER A 202 10.88 0.01 -14.81
C SER A 202 10.40 1.14 -13.89
N THR A 203 9.17 1.03 -13.39
CA THR A 203 8.58 2.09 -12.57
C THR A 203 9.27 2.24 -11.21
N ALA A 204 9.58 3.48 -10.84
CA ALA A 204 9.99 3.87 -9.49
C ALA A 204 8.83 4.50 -8.71
N TYR A 205 7.70 4.77 -9.36
CA TYR A 205 6.52 5.35 -8.72
C TYR A 205 5.96 4.39 -7.67
N TRP A 206 5.91 4.84 -6.43
CA TRP A 206 5.63 4.03 -5.25
C TRP A 206 4.36 3.17 -5.34
N ARG A 207 3.25 3.69 -5.88
CA ARG A 207 1.99 2.92 -6.00
C ARG A 207 2.12 1.76 -6.97
N LYS A 208 2.66 2.01 -8.16
CA LYS A 208 2.86 0.96 -9.17
C LYS A 208 3.91 -0.04 -8.74
N TYR A 209 4.99 0.44 -8.14
CA TYR A 209 6.04 -0.42 -7.64
C TYR A 209 5.52 -1.38 -6.58
N LEU A 210 4.84 -0.88 -5.53
CA LEU A 210 4.29 -1.73 -4.48
C LEU A 210 3.24 -2.70 -5.00
N ALA A 211 2.37 -2.29 -5.93
CA ALA A 211 1.38 -3.17 -6.54
C ALA A 211 2.00 -4.36 -7.30
N ASN A 212 3.18 -4.17 -7.89
CA ASN A 212 3.84 -5.19 -8.68
C ASN A 212 4.81 -6.08 -7.87
N ILE A 213 5.41 -5.55 -6.82
CA ILE A 213 6.55 -6.19 -6.13
C ILE A 213 6.17 -6.68 -4.74
N SER A 214 5.37 -5.92 -3.97
CA SER A 214 5.05 -6.30 -2.59
C SER A 214 4.10 -7.49 -2.54
N GLN A 215 4.37 -8.40 -1.61
CA GLN A 215 3.50 -9.54 -1.29
C GLN A 215 2.51 -9.24 -0.17
N TYR A 216 2.69 -8.14 0.56
CA TYR A 216 1.95 -7.84 1.78
C TYR A 216 1.08 -6.59 1.68
N ILE A 217 1.46 -5.61 0.86
CA ILE A 217 0.81 -4.31 0.80
C ILE A 217 0.58 -3.83 -0.63
N TYR A 218 -0.41 -2.95 -0.77
CA TYR A 218 -0.66 -2.20 -2.01
C TYR A 218 -0.65 -0.72 -1.70
N GLY A 219 -0.16 0.09 -2.63
CA GLY A 219 -0.22 1.54 -2.54
C GLY A 219 -1.66 2.04 -2.68
N GLY A 220 -2.18 2.62 -1.62
CA GLY A 220 -3.51 3.25 -1.59
C GLY A 220 -3.46 4.75 -1.90
N SER A 221 -4.29 5.52 -1.23
CA SER A 221 -4.25 6.99 -1.25
C SER A 221 -3.01 7.51 -0.53
N ALA A 222 -2.65 8.76 -0.80
CA ALA A 222 -1.62 9.45 -0.05
C ALA A 222 -1.93 9.43 1.46
N PRO A 223 -0.91 9.35 2.33
CA PRO A 223 -1.12 9.31 3.77
C PRO A 223 -1.86 10.56 4.27
N ALA A 224 -2.63 10.41 5.34
CA ALA A 224 -3.23 11.57 6.01
C ALA A 224 -2.14 12.38 6.74
N GLY A 225 -2.30 13.70 6.79
CA GLY A 225 -1.38 14.60 7.50
C GLY A 225 -0.19 15.09 6.67
N ILE A 226 -0.24 14.93 5.36
CA ILE A 226 0.76 15.51 4.46
C ILE A 226 0.81 17.01 4.64
N THR A 227 2.01 17.51 4.86
CA THR A 227 2.26 18.97 4.89
C THR A 227 2.26 19.49 3.45
N THR A 228 1.38 20.44 3.18
CA THR A 228 1.28 21.12 1.88
C THR A 228 2.42 22.10 1.62
N THR A 229 3.38 22.14 2.52
CA THR A 229 4.58 22.96 2.41
C THR A 229 5.49 22.35 1.36
N GLY A 230 5.31 22.73 0.12
CA GLY A 230 6.20 22.35 -0.98
C GLY A 230 7.60 22.91 -0.78
N PHE A 231 8.59 22.13 -1.14
CA PHE A 231 9.97 22.62 -1.27
C PHE A 231 10.10 23.25 -2.64
N ASP A 232 9.95 24.56 -2.74
CA ASP A 232 10.09 25.21 -4.02
C ASP A 232 11.56 25.28 -4.49
N SER A 233 11.73 25.67 -5.72
CA SER A 233 13.03 25.90 -6.31
C SER A 233 13.84 26.96 -5.53
N ALA A 234 15.11 27.04 -5.84
CA ALA A 234 16.05 28.03 -5.25
C ALA A 234 15.56 29.47 -5.30
N THR A 235 14.65 29.81 -6.20
CA THR A 235 14.10 31.16 -6.37
C THR A 235 13.08 31.56 -5.32
N ALA A 236 12.68 30.63 -4.44
CA ALA A 236 11.89 30.92 -3.26
C ALA A 236 10.58 31.67 -3.52
N THR A 237 9.94 31.46 -4.64
CA THR A 237 8.58 31.91 -4.89
C THR A 237 7.60 31.17 -3.95
N ALA A 238 6.51 31.77 -3.63
CA ALA A 238 5.50 31.19 -2.77
C ALA A 238 5.24 29.75 -3.14
N ILE A 239 5.05 28.90 -2.14
CA ILE A 239 4.61 27.51 -2.31
C ILE A 239 3.42 27.53 -3.25
N GLY A 240 3.59 26.99 -4.45
CA GLY A 240 2.52 26.88 -5.41
C GLY A 240 1.40 25.97 -4.92
N THR A 241 0.30 25.96 -5.61
CA THR A 241 -0.77 25.00 -5.36
C THR A 241 -0.25 23.61 -5.73
N LEU A 242 -0.07 22.74 -4.75
CA LEU A 242 0.34 21.37 -5.00
C LEU A 242 -0.75 20.61 -5.76
N ASN A 243 -0.37 19.84 -6.75
CA ASN A 243 -1.27 18.99 -7.52
C ASN A 243 -1.42 17.60 -6.89
N GLY A 244 -2.47 16.88 -7.30
CA GLY A 244 -2.76 15.56 -6.74
C GLY A 244 -3.14 15.63 -5.25
N ASP A 245 -2.85 14.56 -4.52
CA ASP A 245 -3.11 14.49 -3.08
C ASP A 245 -2.10 15.35 -2.29
N ASN A 246 -2.28 16.67 -2.30
CA ASN A 246 -1.38 17.66 -1.67
C ASN A 246 0.09 17.58 -2.19
N GLY A 247 0.27 17.27 -3.48
CA GLY A 247 1.58 17.14 -4.09
C GLY A 247 2.33 15.86 -3.75
N TRP A 248 1.68 14.90 -3.11
CA TRP A 248 2.27 13.58 -2.85
C TRP A 248 2.43 12.77 -4.15
N ASP A 249 1.48 12.85 -5.06
CA ASP A 249 1.47 12.17 -6.34
C ASP A 249 1.32 13.20 -7.45
N GLN A 250 2.42 13.57 -8.08
CA GLN A 250 2.44 14.50 -9.19
C GLN A 250 3.58 14.16 -10.17
N PRO A 251 3.54 14.60 -11.44
CA PRO A 251 4.65 14.43 -12.37
C PRO A 251 5.94 15.11 -11.88
N ALA A 252 7.09 14.54 -12.21
CA ALA A 252 8.39 15.06 -11.79
C ALA A 252 8.70 16.45 -12.35
N ASP A 253 8.11 16.80 -13.50
CA ASP A 253 8.24 18.10 -14.18
C ASP A 253 7.15 19.10 -13.79
N SER A 254 6.35 18.81 -12.75
CA SER A 254 5.30 19.73 -12.31
C SER A 254 5.85 21.12 -12.03
N ALA A 255 5.01 22.14 -12.21
CA ALA A 255 5.42 23.55 -12.08
C ALA A 255 5.97 23.87 -10.68
N ASP A 256 5.50 23.17 -9.67
CA ASP A 256 5.87 23.41 -8.26
C ASP A 256 7.20 22.79 -7.87
N LYS A 257 7.71 21.81 -8.65
CA LYS A 257 9.01 21.18 -8.45
C LYS A 257 9.26 20.55 -7.08
N GLY A 258 8.27 20.57 -6.20
CA GLY A 258 8.32 20.01 -4.86
C GLY A 258 7.24 18.98 -4.64
N PHE A 259 7.41 18.16 -3.62
CA PHE A 259 6.46 17.11 -3.23
C PHE A 259 5.96 17.36 -1.81
N GLY A 260 4.71 17.03 -1.54
CA GLY A 260 4.20 17.01 -0.18
C GLY A 260 5.00 16.04 0.69
N VAL A 261 5.15 16.36 1.98
CA VAL A 261 5.94 15.56 2.92
C VAL A 261 5.15 15.21 4.17
N ILE A 262 5.45 14.09 4.76
CA ILE A 262 4.82 13.62 5.99
C ILE A 262 5.85 13.39 7.10
N GLY A 263 7.08 13.10 6.76
CA GLY A 263 8.09 12.60 7.68
C GLY A 263 7.91 11.10 7.93
N VAL A 264 7.80 10.69 9.18
CA VAL A 264 7.53 9.31 9.54
C VAL A 264 6.04 9.09 9.72
N PHE A 265 5.50 8.15 8.96
CA PHE A 265 4.15 7.65 9.12
C PHE A 265 4.21 6.15 9.41
N THR A 266 3.67 5.73 10.55
CA THR A 266 3.65 4.32 10.95
C THR A 266 2.23 3.91 11.30
N SER A 267 1.76 2.83 10.69
CA SER A 267 0.41 2.31 10.93
C SER A 267 0.40 0.78 10.97
N SER A 268 -0.37 0.22 11.89
CA SER A 268 -0.66 -1.21 11.92
C SER A 268 -1.88 -1.52 11.06
N LEU A 269 -1.75 -2.51 10.19
CA LEU A 269 -2.88 -2.97 9.40
C LEU A 269 -3.88 -3.69 10.31
N THR A 270 -5.12 -3.25 10.26
CA THR A 270 -6.22 -3.76 11.08
C THR A 270 -7.44 -4.08 10.21
N GLY A 271 -8.41 -4.81 10.77
CA GLY A 271 -9.66 -5.11 10.05
C GLY A 271 -9.53 -6.19 8.98
N GLY A 272 -8.36 -6.83 8.86
CA GLY A 272 -8.20 -8.00 8.01
C GLY A 272 -9.13 -9.11 8.47
N LYS A 273 -9.90 -9.65 7.52
CA LYS A 273 -10.84 -10.75 7.78
C LYS A 273 -10.27 -12.03 7.19
N ASN A 274 -10.36 -13.10 7.96
CA ASN A 274 -10.04 -14.42 7.46
C ASN A 274 -11.30 -15.01 6.83
N TYR A 275 -11.27 -15.29 5.53
CA TYR A 275 -12.40 -15.91 4.81
C TYR A 275 -12.61 -17.36 5.25
N GLY A 276 -12.83 -17.53 6.55
CA GLY A 276 -12.92 -18.81 7.24
C GLY A 276 -14.19 -19.64 6.98
N GLY A 277 -14.87 -19.45 5.84
CA GLY A 277 -16.04 -20.26 5.49
C GLY A 277 -17.25 -20.04 6.41
N LYS A 278 -17.30 -18.93 7.13
CA LYS A 278 -18.52 -18.50 7.81
C LYS A 278 -19.44 -17.84 6.80
N THR A 279 -20.68 -18.00 7.03
CA THR A 279 -21.83 -17.82 6.19
C THR A 279 -22.37 -16.41 6.15
N ASP A 280 -21.88 -15.58 7.05
CA ASP A 280 -22.16 -14.16 7.04
C ASP A 280 -21.09 -13.45 6.20
N TYR A 281 -21.41 -13.27 4.92
CA TYR A 281 -20.58 -12.53 3.98
C TYR A 281 -20.41 -11.05 4.36
N THR A 282 -21.21 -10.54 5.29
CA THR A 282 -21.10 -9.16 5.75
C THR A 282 -20.12 -9.00 6.92
N THR A 283 -19.87 -10.06 7.68
CA THR A 283 -19.07 -9.98 8.90
C THR A 283 -17.87 -10.92 8.96
N THR A 284 -17.88 -12.06 8.29
CA THR A 284 -16.89 -13.10 8.54
C THR A 284 -16.50 -13.98 7.35
N GLY A 285 -16.25 -13.38 6.20
CA GLY A 285 -15.46 -14.13 5.25
C GLY A 285 -16.20 -14.96 4.24
N ALA A 286 -17.27 -14.46 3.70
CA ALA A 286 -17.60 -14.72 2.31
C ALA A 286 -16.68 -13.87 1.42
N LEU A 287 -16.51 -14.32 0.20
CA LEU A 287 -15.83 -13.54 -0.83
C LEU A 287 -16.59 -12.21 -0.97
N ASP A 288 -16.00 -11.12 -0.52
CA ASP A 288 -16.59 -9.78 -0.59
C ASP A 288 -16.14 -9.07 -1.89
N SER A 289 -16.02 -9.86 -2.94
CA SER A 289 -15.75 -9.33 -4.28
C SER A 289 -17.07 -8.98 -4.94
N GLY A 290 -17.15 -7.83 -5.57
CA GLY A 290 -18.27 -7.49 -6.43
C GLY A 290 -18.44 -8.55 -7.52
N VAL A 291 -19.68 -8.84 -7.92
CA VAL A 291 -19.92 -9.77 -9.03
C VAL A 291 -19.22 -9.28 -10.30
N ASP A 292 -19.20 -7.98 -10.54
CA ASP A 292 -18.55 -7.36 -11.69
C ASP A 292 -17.05 -7.63 -11.73
N ASP A 293 -16.37 -7.63 -10.56
CA ASP A 293 -14.95 -7.96 -10.44
C ASP A 293 -14.70 -9.43 -10.78
N ILE A 294 -15.57 -10.33 -10.33
CA ILE A 294 -15.49 -11.76 -10.63
C ILE A 294 -15.71 -12.01 -12.12
N LEU A 295 -16.74 -11.38 -12.71
CA LEU A 295 -17.02 -11.51 -14.14
C LEU A 295 -15.89 -10.92 -14.98
N GLY A 296 -15.31 -9.79 -14.58
CA GLY A 296 -14.13 -9.19 -15.21
C GLY A 296 -12.90 -10.08 -15.12
N GLY A 297 -12.68 -10.73 -13.97
CA GLY A 297 -11.60 -11.70 -13.79
C GLY A 297 -11.77 -12.94 -14.67
N LEU A 298 -13.00 -13.44 -14.83
CA LEU A 298 -13.30 -14.57 -15.71
C LEU A 298 -13.12 -14.21 -17.19
N GLU A 299 -13.33 -12.96 -17.58
CA GLU A 299 -13.12 -12.53 -18.98
C GLU A 299 -11.67 -12.66 -19.43
N ILE A 300 -10.71 -12.55 -18.53
CA ILE A 300 -9.27 -12.73 -18.85
C ILE A 300 -9.02 -14.11 -19.48
N PHE A 301 -9.79 -15.13 -19.05
CA PHE A 301 -9.68 -16.49 -19.59
C PHE A 301 -10.27 -16.65 -20.99
N SER A 302 -10.95 -15.65 -21.56
CA SER A 302 -11.42 -15.72 -22.94
C SER A 302 -10.31 -15.54 -23.99
N ASN A 303 -9.15 -15.00 -23.58
CA ASN A 303 -8.00 -14.85 -24.47
C ASN A 303 -7.22 -16.17 -24.59
N THR A 304 -7.43 -16.90 -25.68
CA THR A 304 -6.78 -18.19 -25.94
C THR A 304 -5.30 -18.09 -26.34
N GLU A 305 -4.83 -16.90 -26.71
CA GLU A 305 -3.43 -16.69 -27.12
C GLU A 305 -2.51 -16.47 -25.91
N GLU A 306 -3.06 -15.88 -24.83
CA GLU A 306 -2.28 -15.56 -23.64
C GLU A 306 -2.48 -16.56 -22.50
N VAL A 307 -3.64 -17.20 -22.44
CA VAL A 307 -4.01 -18.07 -21.32
C VAL A 307 -4.44 -19.44 -21.83
N GLU A 308 -3.69 -20.46 -21.48
CA GLU A 308 -3.99 -21.87 -21.78
C GLU A 308 -4.70 -22.52 -20.58
N VAL A 309 -5.95 -22.95 -20.76
CA VAL A 309 -6.76 -23.62 -19.74
C VAL A 309 -7.65 -24.69 -20.36
N ASP A 310 -7.77 -25.85 -19.70
CA ASP A 310 -8.67 -26.93 -20.08
C ASP A 310 -9.96 -26.91 -19.26
N PHE A 311 -9.87 -26.50 -17.98
CA PHE A 311 -10.98 -26.50 -17.05
C PHE A 311 -11.18 -25.13 -16.41
N ILE A 312 -12.43 -24.65 -16.46
CA ILE A 312 -12.87 -23.43 -15.80
C ILE A 312 -13.77 -23.84 -14.64
N MET A 313 -13.27 -23.72 -13.41
CA MET A 313 -14.02 -24.07 -12.22
C MET A 313 -14.70 -22.81 -11.66
N MET A 314 -16.01 -22.86 -11.45
CA MET A 314 -16.77 -21.77 -10.85
C MET A 314 -16.28 -21.43 -9.43
N GLY A 315 -15.72 -22.40 -8.69
CA GLY A 315 -15.33 -22.23 -7.32
C GLY A 315 -16.53 -22.09 -6.39
N ALA A 316 -16.38 -21.29 -5.33
CA ALA A 316 -17.50 -20.95 -4.45
C ALA A 316 -18.44 -19.97 -5.15
N ALA A 317 -19.73 -20.30 -5.15
CA ALA A 317 -20.76 -19.42 -5.68
C ALA A 317 -20.92 -18.16 -4.79
N HIS A 318 -21.50 -17.13 -5.35
CA HIS A 318 -21.82 -15.89 -4.63
C HIS A 318 -22.96 -16.13 -3.59
N HIS A 319 -23.23 -15.16 -2.75
CA HIS A 319 -24.19 -15.28 -1.65
C HIS A 319 -25.66 -15.34 -2.08
N THR A 320 -26.02 -14.88 -3.29
CA THR A 320 -27.37 -15.00 -3.83
C THR A 320 -27.42 -15.96 -5.00
N LYS A 321 -28.63 -16.50 -5.26
CA LYS A 321 -28.88 -17.38 -6.40
C LYS A 321 -28.60 -16.66 -7.72
N GLU A 322 -29.10 -15.45 -7.86
CA GLU A 322 -29.02 -14.65 -9.09
C GLU A 322 -27.57 -14.28 -9.45
N LEU A 323 -26.79 -13.83 -8.47
CA LEU A 323 -25.38 -13.52 -8.69
C LEU A 323 -24.55 -14.77 -8.96
N SER A 324 -24.91 -15.88 -8.33
CA SER A 324 -24.26 -17.17 -8.60
C SER A 324 -24.59 -17.70 -10.02
N GLN A 325 -25.81 -17.47 -10.48
CA GLN A 325 -26.21 -17.79 -11.87
C GLN A 325 -25.42 -16.94 -12.88
N ALA A 326 -25.24 -15.64 -12.63
CA ALA A 326 -24.43 -14.78 -13.49
C ALA A 326 -22.97 -15.26 -13.61
N ILE A 327 -22.37 -15.72 -12.50
CA ILE A 327 -21.03 -16.29 -12.53
C ILE A 327 -21.01 -17.60 -13.32
N ALA A 328 -21.99 -18.48 -13.10
CA ALA A 328 -22.12 -19.75 -13.83
C ALA A 328 -22.24 -19.52 -15.34
N GLU A 329 -23.14 -18.61 -15.74
CA GLU A 329 -23.34 -18.24 -17.15
C GLU A 329 -22.06 -17.65 -17.77
N LYS A 330 -21.30 -16.86 -17.00
CA LYS A 330 -20.03 -16.31 -17.46
C LYS A 330 -18.97 -17.39 -17.66
N CYS A 331 -18.84 -18.36 -16.74
CA CYS A 331 -17.94 -19.50 -16.91
C CYS A 331 -18.29 -20.30 -18.18
N ILE A 332 -19.57 -20.54 -18.40
CA ILE A 332 -20.07 -21.24 -19.60
C ILE A 332 -19.77 -20.43 -20.86
N ALA A 333 -20.07 -19.14 -20.86
CA ALA A 333 -19.84 -18.26 -22.01
C ALA A 333 -18.37 -18.19 -22.41
N VAL A 334 -17.45 -18.16 -21.43
CA VAL A 334 -16.02 -18.21 -21.69
C VAL A 334 -15.62 -19.56 -22.29
N ALA A 335 -16.10 -20.68 -21.75
CA ALA A 335 -15.83 -22.01 -22.29
C ALA A 335 -16.38 -22.18 -23.73
N GLU A 336 -17.60 -21.68 -24.00
CA GLU A 336 -18.22 -21.70 -25.33
C GLU A 336 -17.46 -20.83 -26.36
N ALA A 337 -16.97 -19.67 -25.94
CA ALA A 337 -16.16 -18.80 -26.80
C ALA A 337 -14.82 -19.43 -27.17
N ARG A 338 -14.17 -20.04 -26.19
CA ARG A 338 -12.86 -20.73 -26.36
C ARG A 338 -12.96 -22.01 -27.16
N LYS A 339 -13.94 -22.88 -26.87
CA LYS A 339 -14.14 -24.22 -27.46
C LYS A 339 -13.05 -25.27 -27.12
N ASP A 340 -12.07 -24.91 -26.35
CA ASP A 340 -10.96 -25.74 -25.87
C ASP A 340 -11.01 -26.02 -24.35
N ALA A 341 -12.01 -25.45 -23.65
CA ALA A 341 -12.19 -25.60 -22.22
C ALA A 341 -13.61 -26.05 -21.84
N VAL A 342 -13.75 -26.60 -20.63
CA VAL A 342 -15.02 -27.03 -20.05
C VAL A 342 -15.24 -26.35 -18.70
N ALA A 343 -16.45 -25.79 -18.50
CA ALA A 343 -16.84 -25.15 -17.26
C ALA A 343 -17.45 -26.17 -16.27
N PHE A 344 -17.01 -26.13 -15.02
CA PHE A 344 -17.54 -26.95 -13.93
C PHE A 344 -18.33 -26.08 -12.96
N ILE A 345 -19.62 -26.35 -12.83
CA ILE A 345 -20.59 -25.49 -12.15
C ILE A 345 -21.24 -26.24 -10.98
N SER A 346 -21.17 -25.66 -9.79
CA SER A 346 -21.91 -26.06 -8.62
C SER A 346 -23.02 -25.06 -8.27
N PRO A 347 -24.12 -25.48 -7.67
CA PRO A 347 -25.15 -24.58 -7.20
C PRO A 347 -24.66 -23.65 -6.07
N PHE A 348 -25.42 -22.58 -5.80
CA PHE A 348 -25.11 -21.66 -4.73
C PHE A 348 -25.24 -22.31 -3.35
N ARG A 349 -24.43 -21.83 -2.39
CA ARG A 349 -24.29 -22.42 -1.06
C ARG A 349 -25.62 -22.60 -0.31
N GLN A 350 -26.53 -21.63 -0.37
CA GLN A 350 -27.80 -21.67 0.34
C GLN A 350 -28.80 -22.68 -0.25
N ALA A 351 -28.46 -23.33 -1.35
CA ALA A 351 -29.21 -24.50 -1.80
C ALA A 351 -29.07 -25.67 -0.79
N PHE A 352 -27.90 -25.83 -0.19
CA PHE A 352 -27.57 -26.94 0.71
C PHE A 352 -27.60 -26.55 2.18
N LEU A 353 -27.21 -25.34 2.49
CA LEU A 353 -26.94 -24.89 3.85
C LEU A 353 -27.85 -23.74 4.23
N ASN A 354 -28.34 -23.80 5.46
CA ASN A 354 -29.02 -22.70 6.09
C ASN A 354 -28.10 -22.12 7.17
N ASP A 355 -27.76 -20.87 7.01
CA ASP A 355 -26.86 -20.16 7.87
C ASP A 355 -27.67 -19.41 8.92
N GLY A 356 -27.73 -19.97 10.13
CA GLY A 356 -28.47 -19.38 11.24
C GLY A 356 -27.84 -18.11 11.78
N THR A 357 -28.64 -17.25 12.39
CA THR A 357 -28.27 -15.92 12.94
C THR A 357 -27.12 -15.96 13.98
N ALA A 358 -26.79 -17.11 14.51
CA ALA A 358 -25.71 -17.30 15.51
C ALA A 358 -24.44 -17.96 14.93
N GLY A 359 -24.29 -18.01 13.61
CA GLY A 359 -23.16 -18.69 12.98
C GLY A 359 -23.28 -20.23 13.00
N THR A 360 -24.44 -20.76 13.32
CA THR A 360 -24.73 -22.18 13.25
C THR A 360 -25.13 -22.55 11.82
N VAL A 361 -24.33 -23.40 11.19
CA VAL A 361 -24.63 -23.92 9.85
C VAL A 361 -25.45 -25.18 10.01
N THR A 362 -26.62 -25.22 9.40
CA THR A 362 -27.46 -26.43 9.34
C THR A 362 -27.64 -26.85 7.88
N VAL A 363 -27.75 -28.16 7.67
CA VAL A 363 -28.00 -28.70 6.32
C VAL A 363 -29.51 -28.61 6.05
N ASN A 364 -29.89 -28.12 4.88
CA ASN A 364 -31.29 -28.10 4.44
C ASN A 364 -31.85 -29.52 4.30
N ASN A 365 -33.16 -29.67 4.42
CA ASN A 365 -33.81 -30.93 4.11
C ASN A 365 -33.75 -31.22 2.59
N ILE A 366 -33.92 -32.48 2.21
CA ILE A 366 -33.75 -32.98 0.85
C ILE A 366 -34.68 -32.26 -0.17
N ASP A 367 -35.93 -31.99 0.23
CA ASP A 367 -36.89 -31.33 -0.64
C ASP A 367 -36.49 -29.89 -0.91
N THR A 368 -36.04 -29.18 0.11
CA THR A 368 -35.52 -27.80 -0.02
C THR A 368 -34.29 -27.78 -0.91
N MET A 369 -33.33 -28.70 -0.71
CA MET A 369 -32.15 -28.80 -1.57
C MET A 369 -32.54 -29.05 -3.02
N THR A 370 -33.39 -30.04 -3.27
CA THR A 370 -33.82 -30.40 -4.63
C THR A 370 -34.47 -29.23 -5.34
N ASN A 371 -35.42 -28.57 -4.67
CA ASN A 371 -36.11 -27.41 -5.24
C ASN A 371 -35.14 -26.28 -5.59
N LYS A 372 -34.27 -25.91 -4.66
CA LYS A 372 -33.30 -24.82 -4.86
C LYS A 372 -32.25 -25.15 -5.93
N VAL A 373 -31.82 -26.40 -6.04
CA VAL A 373 -30.91 -26.85 -7.10
C VAL A 373 -31.59 -26.76 -8.46
N VAL A 374 -32.84 -27.22 -8.54
CA VAL A 374 -33.65 -27.10 -9.79
C VAL A 374 -33.85 -25.63 -10.14
N GLU A 375 -34.23 -24.78 -9.20
CA GLU A 375 -34.38 -23.34 -9.40
C GLU A 375 -33.10 -22.66 -9.84
N PHE A 376 -31.94 -23.16 -9.41
CA PHE A 376 -30.64 -22.63 -9.82
C PHE A 376 -30.32 -22.96 -11.27
N PHE A 377 -30.49 -24.23 -11.67
CA PHE A 377 -30.13 -24.68 -13.03
C PHE A 377 -31.20 -24.42 -14.09
N ALA A 378 -32.49 -24.28 -13.72
CA ALA A 378 -33.57 -24.12 -14.68
C ALA A 378 -33.41 -22.92 -15.65
N PRO A 379 -32.91 -21.76 -15.23
CA PRO A 379 -32.70 -20.64 -16.16
C PRO A 379 -31.44 -20.79 -17.03
N ILE A 380 -30.46 -21.60 -16.61
CA ILE A 380 -29.18 -21.74 -17.31
C ILE A 380 -29.39 -22.51 -18.59
N THR A 381 -28.94 -21.93 -19.71
CA THR A 381 -29.07 -22.56 -21.03
C THR A 381 -28.26 -23.86 -21.10
N SER A 382 -28.86 -24.88 -21.68
CA SER A 382 -28.18 -26.16 -21.94
C SER A 382 -26.99 -25.95 -22.87
N THR A 383 -25.84 -26.50 -22.48
CA THR A 383 -24.59 -26.36 -23.22
C THR A 383 -23.80 -27.67 -23.22
N THR A 384 -22.95 -27.86 -24.23
CA THR A 384 -21.99 -28.96 -24.27
C THR A 384 -20.66 -28.62 -23.62
N TYR A 385 -20.48 -27.36 -23.16
CA TYR A 385 -19.26 -26.87 -22.54
C TYR A 385 -19.37 -26.72 -21.03
N GLY A 386 -20.47 -27.16 -20.43
CA GLY A 386 -20.71 -27.09 -18.99
C GLY A 386 -20.99 -28.46 -18.37
N VAL A 387 -20.31 -28.74 -17.24
CA VAL A 387 -20.58 -29.90 -16.39
C VAL A 387 -21.22 -29.39 -15.10
N PHE A 388 -22.39 -29.91 -14.77
CA PHE A 388 -23.15 -29.50 -13.60
C PHE A 388 -23.10 -30.58 -12.54
N ASP A 389 -22.75 -30.18 -11.32
CA ASP A 389 -22.88 -31.03 -10.14
C ASP A 389 -24.04 -30.57 -9.25
N SER A 390 -24.41 -31.38 -8.30
CA SER A 390 -25.54 -31.13 -7.42
C SER A 390 -25.15 -31.08 -5.94
N GLY A 391 -23.87 -30.83 -5.62
CA GLY A 391 -23.44 -31.08 -4.27
C GLY A 391 -22.40 -30.18 -3.64
N TYR A 392 -22.35 -30.35 -2.33
CA TYR A 392 -21.29 -29.82 -1.46
C TYR A 392 -20.76 -30.97 -0.61
N LYS A 393 -19.47 -30.99 -0.36
CA LYS A 393 -18.85 -31.92 0.59
C LYS A 393 -18.47 -31.19 1.88
N TYR A 394 -18.50 -31.93 2.99
CA TYR A 394 -17.98 -31.46 4.27
C TYR A 394 -16.61 -32.08 4.48
N MET A 395 -15.57 -31.22 4.49
CA MET A 395 -14.19 -31.68 4.60
C MET A 395 -13.42 -30.88 5.63
N PHE A 396 -12.34 -31.48 6.14
CA PHE A 396 -11.43 -30.85 7.07
C PHE A 396 -10.40 -29.98 6.30
N ASP A 397 -10.37 -28.69 6.60
CA ASP A 397 -9.36 -27.76 6.14
C ASP A 397 -8.19 -27.77 7.13
N ARG A 398 -7.14 -28.52 6.79
CA ARG A 398 -5.97 -28.69 7.66
C ARG A 398 -5.16 -27.40 7.86
N PHE A 399 -5.25 -26.44 6.96
CA PHE A 399 -4.51 -25.19 7.05
C PHE A 399 -5.12 -24.22 8.07
N ASN A 400 -6.44 -24.24 8.19
CA ASN A 400 -7.19 -23.42 9.14
C ASN A 400 -7.72 -24.20 10.33
N ASN A 401 -7.41 -25.50 10.45
CA ASN A 401 -7.85 -26.39 11.52
C ASN A 401 -9.37 -26.33 11.75
N THR A 402 -10.15 -26.39 10.68
CA THR A 402 -11.61 -26.29 10.73
C THR A 402 -12.28 -27.13 9.66
N PHE A 403 -13.51 -27.54 9.90
CA PHE A 403 -14.32 -28.20 8.87
C PHE A 403 -15.08 -27.19 8.04
N ARG A 404 -15.17 -27.43 6.73
CA ARG A 404 -15.85 -26.58 5.78
C ARG A 404 -16.72 -27.35 4.81
N TYR A 405 -17.79 -26.70 4.36
CA TYR A 405 -18.54 -27.15 3.20
C TYR A 405 -17.95 -26.53 1.94
N VAL A 406 -17.56 -27.39 1.01
CA VAL A 406 -16.89 -27.00 -0.25
C VAL A 406 -17.72 -27.50 -1.43
N PRO A 407 -17.92 -26.69 -2.49
CA PRO A 407 -18.64 -27.15 -3.67
C PRO A 407 -17.87 -28.25 -4.40
N LEU A 408 -18.56 -29.11 -5.12
CA LEU A 408 -17.97 -30.28 -5.78
C LEU A 408 -17.32 -29.99 -7.14
N ASN A 409 -17.46 -28.78 -7.70
CA ASN A 409 -16.93 -28.50 -9.05
C ASN A 409 -15.44 -28.82 -9.19
N GLY A 410 -14.63 -28.50 -8.19
CA GLY A 410 -13.21 -28.86 -8.18
C GLY A 410 -12.93 -30.35 -8.09
N ASP A 411 -13.74 -31.11 -7.34
CA ASP A 411 -13.60 -32.57 -7.22
C ASP A 411 -13.98 -33.27 -8.54
N ILE A 412 -15.06 -32.81 -9.18
CA ILE A 412 -15.50 -33.35 -10.47
C ILE A 412 -14.47 -33.07 -11.55
N ALA A 413 -13.94 -31.84 -11.60
CA ALA A 413 -12.82 -31.50 -12.49
C ALA A 413 -11.59 -32.40 -12.24
N GLY A 414 -11.26 -32.63 -10.98
CA GLY A 414 -10.17 -33.55 -10.59
C GLY A 414 -10.43 -35.02 -11.00
N CYS A 415 -11.68 -35.49 -10.93
CA CYS A 415 -12.04 -36.83 -11.47
C CYS A 415 -11.90 -36.89 -12.98
N CYS A 416 -12.27 -35.85 -13.71
CA CYS A 416 -12.07 -35.76 -15.17
C CYS A 416 -10.57 -35.76 -15.51
N ALA A 417 -9.77 -34.94 -14.87
CA ALA A 417 -8.32 -34.88 -15.09
C ALA A 417 -7.64 -36.22 -14.80
N ARG A 418 -8.00 -36.89 -13.70
CA ARG A 418 -7.49 -38.24 -13.40
C ARG A 418 -7.88 -39.25 -14.46
N THR A 419 -9.13 -39.21 -14.93
CA THR A 419 -9.60 -40.13 -15.99
C THR A 419 -8.86 -39.92 -17.30
N ASP A 420 -8.56 -38.68 -17.65
CA ASP A 420 -7.77 -38.33 -18.83
C ASP A 420 -6.33 -38.87 -18.75
N LEU A 421 -5.72 -38.78 -17.59
CA LEU A 421 -4.37 -39.33 -17.37
C LEU A 421 -4.31 -40.85 -17.38
N GLU A 422 -5.32 -41.51 -16.84
CA GLU A 422 -5.33 -43.01 -16.71
C GLU A 422 -5.90 -43.72 -17.93
N GLN A 423 -6.76 -43.04 -18.72
CA GLN A 423 -7.48 -43.62 -19.83
C GLN A 423 -7.43 -42.68 -21.07
N PHE A 424 -8.58 -42.10 -21.41
CA PHE A 424 -8.74 -41.13 -22.50
C PHE A 424 -9.79 -40.09 -22.14
N PRO A 425 -9.72 -38.86 -22.67
CA PRO A 425 -10.61 -37.75 -22.31
C PRO A 425 -12.11 -38.00 -22.56
N TRP A 426 -12.43 -38.92 -23.44
CA TRP A 426 -13.85 -39.28 -23.72
C TRP A 426 -14.42 -40.36 -22.79
N PHE A 427 -13.63 -40.94 -21.89
CA PHE A 427 -14.16 -41.86 -20.89
C PHE A 427 -14.92 -41.09 -19.80
N SER A 428 -16.06 -41.69 -19.39
CA SER A 428 -16.79 -41.13 -18.25
C SER A 428 -15.96 -41.24 -16.98
N PRO A 429 -15.82 -40.17 -16.20
CA PRO A 429 -15.20 -40.21 -14.86
C PRO A 429 -16.08 -40.91 -13.81
N ALA A 430 -17.34 -41.23 -14.16
CA ALA A 430 -18.28 -41.86 -13.25
C ALA A 430 -17.93 -43.33 -12.92
N GLY A 431 -18.46 -43.82 -11.80
CA GLY A 431 -18.31 -45.18 -11.34
C GLY A 431 -17.28 -45.38 -10.23
N THR A 432 -17.34 -46.53 -9.57
CA THR A 432 -16.54 -46.82 -8.36
C THR A 432 -15.03 -46.87 -8.60
N ALA A 433 -14.62 -47.14 -9.85
CA ALA A 433 -13.21 -47.18 -10.20
C ALA A 433 -12.58 -45.82 -10.50
N ARG A 434 -13.35 -44.86 -11.04
CA ARG A 434 -12.84 -43.57 -11.51
C ARG A 434 -13.46 -42.38 -10.77
N GLY A 435 -14.72 -42.48 -10.39
CA GLY A 435 -15.47 -41.39 -9.74
C GLY A 435 -15.37 -41.34 -8.22
N THR A 436 -14.45 -42.10 -7.62
CA THR A 436 -14.25 -42.02 -6.17
C THR A 436 -13.52 -40.74 -5.79
N ILE A 437 -14.18 -39.88 -5.04
CA ILE A 437 -13.57 -38.68 -4.45
C ILE A 437 -12.75 -39.15 -3.24
N LEU A 438 -11.45 -38.92 -3.33
CA LEU A 438 -10.51 -39.22 -2.24
C LEU A 438 -10.34 -37.96 -1.38
N ASN A 439 -10.41 -38.14 -0.07
CA ASN A 439 -10.22 -37.05 0.91
C ASN A 439 -8.75 -36.66 1.04
#